data_f8f8b871f46a5bb1e1d4cbb495b92150
#
_entry.id   f8f8b871f46a5bb1e1d4cbb495b92150
#
_cell.length_a   1.000
_cell.length_b   1.000
_cell.length_c   1.000
_cell.angle_alpha   90.00
_cell.angle_beta   90.00
_cell.angle_gamma   90.00
#
_symmetry.space_group_name_H-M   'P 1'
#
loop_
_entity.id
_entity.type
_entity.pdbx_description
1 polymer ?
#
loop_
_entity_poly.entity_id
_entity_poly.type
_entity_poly.pdbx_seq_one_letter_code
_entity_poly.pdbx_strand_id
1 'polypeptide(L)'
;MRIFIYGFGPYRRFRRNVTEKLIRRLPRRRELRTIIFAVRFHRRQFIDAVRKHDPEVILGLGQCSRGRRLRIERRAVNKRRNDKGKKAKPIIRGGPRQLPTNLKLNIGAQMRFSRNAGDYVCNYSMYVILDYLKRRRVSVRFGFIHIPYDFEPRKAKGILMKAIGKIAATV
;
A
#
# COMPACT_ATOMS: atom_id res chain seq x y z
N MET A 1 -18.71 -4.29 5.46
CA MET A 1 -17.61 -3.48 4.89
C MET A 1 -16.62 -4.36 4.16
N ARG A 2 -16.28 -4.04 2.90
CA ARG A 2 -15.33 -4.80 2.07
C ARG A 2 -13.94 -4.15 2.18
N ILE A 3 -12.97 -4.89 2.72
CA ILE A 3 -11.58 -4.46 2.87
C ILE A 3 -10.71 -5.18 1.87
N PHE A 4 -9.97 -4.43 1.06
CA PHE A 4 -8.98 -4.97 0.13
C PHE A 4 -7.57 -4.64 0.62
N ILE A 5 -6.77 -5.68 0.90
CA ILE A 5 -5.37 -5.55 1.31
C ILE A 5 -4.48 -6.08 0.21
N TYR A 6 -3.50 -5.32 -0.19
CA TYR A 6 -2.50 -5.79 -1.13
C TYR A 6 -1.08 -5.60 -0.63
N GLY A 7 -0.19 -6.42 -1.12
CA GLY A 7 1.24 -6.31 -0.93
C GLY A 7 1.97 -6.77 -2.18
N PHE A 8 3.25 -7.02 -2.05
CA PHE A 8 4.13 -7.33 -3.17
C PHE A 8 4.90 -8.61 -2.95
N GLY A 9 5.13 -9.35 -4.03
CA GLY A 9 5.99 -10.51 -4.08
C GLY A 9 7.49 -10.15 -4.03
N PRO A 10 8.37 -11.15 -4.24
CA PRO A 10 9.81 -10.97 -4.29
C PRO A 10 10.24 -9.97 -5.37
N TYR A 11 11.35 -9.26 -5.13
CA TYR A 11 11.93 -8.37 -6.14
C TYR A 11 13.43 -8.16 -5.93
N ARG A 12 14.19 -8.01 -7.02
CA ARG A 12 15.64 -7.83 -7.00
C ARG A 12 16.32 -8.92 -6.15
N ARG A 13 17.23 -8.53 -5.22
CA ARG A 13 17.93 -9.43 -4.28
C ARG A 13 17.04 -10.01 -3.17
N PHE A 14 15.85 -9.47 -2.97
CA PHE A 14 14.94 -9.94 -1.94
C PHE A 14 14.13 -11.12 -2.46
N ARG A 15 14.61 -12.35 -2.21
CA ARG A 15 13.89 -13.59 -2.55
C ARG A 15 12.57 -13.74 -1.81
N ARG A 16 12.38 -13.01 -0.71
CA ARG A 16 11.16 -13.00 0.10
C ARG A 16 10.80 -11.57 0.43
N ASN A 17 9.52 -11.24 0.35
CA ASN A 17 8.98 -9.93 0.70
C ASN A 17 8.19 -10.04 2.01
N VAL A 18 8.46 -9.14 2.96
CA VAL A 18 7.77 -9.16 4.26
C VAL A 18 6.25 -9.01 4.10
N THR A 19 5.80 -8.25 3.10
CA THR A 19 4.37 -8.04 2.86
C THR A 19 3.68 -9.29 2.29
N GLU A 20 4.37 -10.07 1.46
CA GLU A 20 3.88 -11.36 1.02
C GLU A 20 3.72 -12.33 2.19
N LYS A 21 4.77 -12.45 3.03
CA LYS A 21 4.71 -13.31 4.22
C LYS A 21 3.56 -12.91 5.15
N LEU A 22 3.32 -11.63 5.28
CA LEU A 22 2.26 -11.09 6.14
C LEU A 22 0.89 -11.40 5.58
N ILE A 23 0.65 -11.13 4.29
CA ILE A 23 -0.62 -11.40 3.61
C ILE A 23 -0.99 -12.88 3.66
N ARG A 24 -0.02 -13.78 3.40
CA ARG A 24 -0.25 -15.24 3.48
C ARG A 24 -0.64 -15.73 4.89
N ARG A 25 -0.39 -14.95 5.94
CA ARG A 25 -0.72 -15.25 7.33
C ARG A 25 -1.99 -14.57 7.84
N LEU A 26 -2.63 -13.74 7.02
CA LEU A 26 -3.91 -13.13 7.39
C LEU A 26 -5.02 -14.20 7.42
N PRO A 27 -5.97 -14.08 8.36
CA PRO A 27 -7.10 -14.99 8.39
C PRO A 27 -7.97 -14.81 7.15
N ARG A 28 -8.52 -15.90 6.66
CA ARG A 28 -9.56 -15.86 5.62
C ARG A 28 -10.86 -15.37 6.26
N ARG A 29 -11.34 -14.23 5.82
CA ARG A 29 -12.60 -13.63 6.27
C ARG A 29 -13.43 -13.17 5.08
N ARG A 30 -14.75 -13.24 5.19
CA ARG A 30 -15.68 -12.87 4.11
C ARG A 30 -15.48 -11.42 3.65
N GLU A 31 -15.24 -10.52 4.60
CA GLU A 31 -15.04 -9.09 4.36
C GLU A 31 -13.64 -8.71 3.85
N LEU A 32 -12.67 -9.66 3.92
CA LEU A 32 -11.27 -9.39 3.60
C LEU A 32 -10.87 -10.03 2.27
N ARG A 33 -10.40 -9.22 1.35
CA ARG A 33 -9.78 -9.68 0.09
C ARG A 33 -8.32 -9.31 0.08
N THR A 34 -7.48 -10.24 -0.34
CA THR A 34 -6.02 -10.04 -0.35
C THR A 34 -5.41 -10.40 -1.69
N ILE A 35 -4.44 -9.61 -2.14
CA ILE A 35 -3.66 -9.88 -3.35
C ILE A 35 -2.17 -9.62 -3.10
N ILE A 36 -1.32 -10.45 -3.67
CA ILE A 36 0.12 -10.24 -3.76
C ILE A 36 0.44 -9.88 -5.21
N PHE A 37 0.80 -8.62 -5.45
CA PHE A 37 1.15 -8.13 -6.78
C PHE A 37 2.61 -8.43 -7.14
N ALA A 38 2.84 -8.63 -8.43
CA ALA A 38 4.19 -8.57 -8.96
C ALA A 38 4.77 -7.15 -8.84
N VAL A 39 6.07 -7.03 -8.54
CA VAL A 39 6.76 -5.74 -8.41
C VAL A 39 7.09 -5.19 -9.80
N ARG A 40 6.13 -4.56 -10.44
CA ARG A 40 6.26 -3.96 -11.77
C ARG A 40 5.37 -2.72 -11.94
N PHE A 41 5.79 -1.81 -12.82
CA PHE A 41 5.03 -0.62 -13.20
C PHE A 41 3.94 -0.97 -14.21
N HIS A 42 2.91 -1.68 -13.77
CA HIS A 42 1.80 -2.11 -14.61
C HIS A 42 0.47 -1.61 -14.03
N ARG A 43 -0.07 -0.56 -14.64
CA ARG A 43 -1.24 0.17 -14.10
C ARG A 43 -2.47 -0.75 -13.95
N ARG A 44 -2.73 -1.59 -14.95
CA ARG A 44 -3.93 -2.46 -14.98
C ARG A 44 -3.98 -3.41 -13.79
N GLN A 45 -2.85 -4.00 -13.36
CA GLN A 45 -2.88 -4.95 -12.23
C GLN A 45 -3.52 -4.36 -10.96
N PHE A 46 -3.35 -3.06 -10.72
CA PHE A 46 -3.92 -2.39 -9.54
C PHE A 46 -5.38 -2.00 -9.76
N ILE A 47 -5.70 -1.42 -10.91
CA ILE A 47 -7.05 -0.93 -11.23
C ILE A 47 -8.02 -2.09 -11.39
N ASP A 48 -7.64 -3.14 -12.10
CA ASP A 48 -8.52 -4.29 -12.32
C ASP A 48 -8.82 -5.02 -11.01
N ALA A 49 -7.85 -5.09 -10.09
CA ALA A 49 -8.08 -5.63 -8.76
C ALA A 49 -9.06 -4.77 -7.94
N VAL A 50 -8.91 -3.44 -7.96
CA VAL A 50 -9.86 -2.53 -7.28
C VAL A 50 -11.26 -2.68 -7.87
N ARG A 51 -11.38 -2.73 -9.19
CA ARG A 51 -12.68 -2.94 -9.87
C ARG A 51 -13.33 -4.28 -9.52
N LYS A 52 -12.53 -5.36 -9.56
CA LYS A 52 -13.00 -6.72 -9.27
C LYS A 52 -13.52 -6.88 -7.84
N HIS A 53 -12.85 -6.26 -6.87
CA HIS A 53 -13.18 -6.46 -5.46
C HIS A 53 -14.12 -5.41 -4.89
N ASP A 54 -14.32 -4.31 -5.62
CA ASP A 54 -15.21 -3.19 -5.25
C ASP A 54 -15.13 -2.85 -3.76
N PRO A 55 -13.96 -2.48 -3.24
CA PRO A 55 -13.73 -2.29 -1.81
C PRO A 55 -14.25 -0.94 -1.32
N GLU A 56 -14.63 -0.88 -0.05
CA GLU A 56 -14.89 0.36 0.68
C GLU A 56 -13.60 0.89 1.35
N VAL A 57 -12.66 -0.02 1.63
CA VAL A 57 -11.35 0.32 2.18
C VAL A 57 -10.25 -0.43 1.45
N ILE A 58 -9.19 0.28 1.11
CA ILE A 58 -7.97 -0.28 0.53
C ILE A 58 -6.80 -0.01 1.46
N LEU A 59 -6.04 -1.06 1.78
CA LEU A 59 -4.81 -0.97 2.55
C LEU A 59 -3.66 -1.59 1.77
N GLY A 60 -2.76 -0.74 1.28
CA GLY A 60 -1.53 -1.19 0.63
C GLY A 60 -0.43 -1.45 1.66
N LEU A 61 0.36 -2.50 1.42
CA LEU A 61 1.53 -2.87 2.22
C LEU A 61 2.76 -2.87 1.32
N GLY A 62 3.81 -2.15 1.72
CA GLY A 62 5.09 -2.12 1.00
C GLY A 62 6.26 -2.52 1.89
N GLN A 63 7.25 -3.19 1.33
CA GLN A 63 8.52 -3.43 2.00
C GLN A 63 9.43 -2.22 1.83
N CYS A 64 10.06 -1.75 2.90
CA CYS A 64 11.13 -0.76 2.82
C CYS A 64 12.46 -1.34 3.32
N SER A 65 13.55 -0.88 2.69
CA SER A 65 14.91 -1.38 2.96
C SER A 65 15.57 -0.78 4.21
N ARG A 66 14.95 0.19 4.85
CA ARG A 66 15.51 0.91 6.01
C ARG A 66 14.44 1.28 7.02
N GLY A 67 14.85 1.35 8.29
CA GLY A 67 14.03 1.81 9.41
C GLY A 67 13.63 0.68 10.35
N ARG A 68 13.31 1.06 11.59
CA ARG A 68 12.88 0.14 12.67
C ARG A 68 11.41 0.23 13.01
N ARG A 69 10.68 1.19 12.41
CA ARG A 69 9.26 1.43 12.66
C ARG A 69 8.45 1.32 11.39
N LEU A 70 7.21 0.90 11.51
CA LEU A 70 6.24 0.97 10.44
C LEU A 70 6.05 2.43 10.02
N ARG A 71 5.83 2.69 8.72
CA ARG A 71 5.57 4.03 8.19
C ARG A 71 4.21 4.09 7.55
N ILE A 72 3.34 4.96 8.04
CA ILE A 72 2.09 5.31 7.38
C ILE A 72 2.37 6.41 6.37
N GLU A 73 2.21 6.10 5.11
CA GLU A 73 2.41 7.06 4.03
C GLU A 73 1.17 7.97 3.91
N ARG A 74 1.39 9.28 4.01
CA ARG A 74 0.30 10.29 3.99
C ARG A 74 -0.04 10.77 2.59
N ARG A 75 0.78 10.45 1.58
CA ARG A 75 0.56 10.85 0.20
C ARG A 75 1.37 9.98 -0.77
N ALA A 76 0.91 9.90 -2.01
CA ALA A 76 1.68 9.49 -3.17
C ALA A 76 2.14 10.72 -3.96
N VAL A 77 3.27 10.63 -4.65
CA VAL A 77 3.79 11.67 -5.53
C VAL A 77 3.77 11.21 -6.98
N ASN A 78 3.54 12.14 -7.91
CA ASN A 78 3.52 11.86 -9.36
C ASN A 78 4.94 11.66 -9.90
N LYS A 79 5.62 10.63 -9.41
CA LYS A 79 7.01 10.37 -9.69
C LYS A 79 7.30 8.88 -9.66
N ARG A 80 7.95 8.36 -10.72
CA ARG A 80 8.43 6.98 -10.77
C ARG A 80 9.85 6.92 -11.32
N ARG A 81 10.61 5.92 -10.86
CA ARG A 81 11.95 5.63 -11.33
C ARG A 81 12.10 4.13 -11.52
N ASN A 82 12.35 3.70 -12.74
CA ASN A 82 12.47 2.27 -13.07
C ASN A 82 13.79 1.70 -12.55
N ASP A 83 14.89 2.46 -12.69
CA ASP A 83 16.24 2.02 -12.34
C ASP A 83 16.98 3.07 -11.52
N LYS A 84 17.89 2.63 -10.65
CA LYS A 84 18.81 3.54 -9.97
C LYS A 84 19.66 4.29 -11.01
N GLY A 85 19.87 5.59 -10.79
CA GLY A 85 20.64 6.44 -11.70
C GLY A 85 19.85 7.08 -12.83
N LYS A 86 18.70 6.56 -13.23
CA LYS A 86 17.84 7.21 -14.23
C LYS A 86 17.05 8.37 -13.63
N LYS A 87 16.82 9.41 -14.44
CA LYS A 87 15.91 10.53 -14.05
C LYS A 87 14.50 10.00 -13.78
N ALA A 88 13.90 10.50 -12.72
CA ALA A 88 12.52 10.17 -12.42
C ALA A 88 11.57 10.78 -13.46
N LYS A 89 10.52 10.03 -13.81
CA LYS A 89 9.48 10.45 -14.76
C LYS A 89 8.13 10.58 -14.03
N PRO A 90 7.19 11.38 -14.52
CA PRO A 90 5.84 11.38 -13.97
C PRO A 90 5.17 10.01 -14.17
N ILE A 91 4.29 9.65 -13.24
CA ILE A 91 3.43 8.45 -13.36
C ILE A 91 2.33 8.72 -14.38
N ILE A 92 1.71 9.90 -14.28
CA ILE A 92 0.69 10.39 -15.22
C ILE A 92 1.12 11.79 -15.68
N ARG A 93 1.32 11.96 -16.98
CA ARG A 93 1.64 13.26 -17.57
C ARG A 93 0.45 14.21 -17.34
N GLY A 94 0.71 15.42 -16.87
CA GLY A 94 -0.33 16.40 -16.52
C GLY A 94 -1.17 16.06 -15.28
N GLY A 95 -0.89 14.92 -14.60
CA GLY A 95 -1.59 14.56 -13.37
C GLY A 95 -1.14 15.40 -12.16
N PRO A 96 -1.94 15.42 -11.07
CA PRO A 96 -1.60 16.15 -9.85
C PRO A 96 -0.20 15.81 -9.32
N ARG A 97 0.53 16.80 -8.82
CA ARG A 97 1.89 16.58 -8.27
C ARG A 97 1.89 15.55 -7.13
N GLN A 98 0.82 15.52 -6.35
CA GLN A 98 0.66 14.59 -5.23
C GLN A 98 -0.82 14.29 -4.98
N LEU A 99 -1.08 13.15 -4.38
CA LEU A 99 -2.41 12.69 -3.96
C LEU A 99 -2.36 12.24 -2.50
N PRO A 100 -3.15 12.83 -1.59
CA PRO A 100 -3.18 12.43 -0.18
C PRO A 100 -3.86 11.08 -0.01
N THR A 101 -3.44 10.31 1.00
CA THR A 101 -4.21 9.18 1.54
C THR A 101 -5.31 9.72 2.45
N ASN A 102 -6.46 9.06 2.48
CA ASN A 102 -7.63 9.48 3.26
C ASN A 102 -8.05 8.49 4.35
N LEU A 103 -7.40 7.32 4.44
CA LEU A 103 -7.62 6.38 5.55
C LEU A 103 -6.84 6.84 6.78
N LYS A 104 -7.55 7.16 7.85
CA LYS A 104 -6.94 7.50 9.15
C LYS A 104 -6.49 6.21 9.83
N LEU A 105 -5.18 5.99 9.91
CA LEU A 105 -4.58 4.85 10.59
C LEU A 105 -3.89 5.33 11.87
N ASN A 106 -4.29 4.80 13.02
CA ASN A 106 -3.60 4.97 14.29
C ASN A 106 -3.40 3.59 14.93
N ILE A 107 -2.19 3.06 14.83
CA ILE A 107 -1.85 1.71 15.28
C ILE A 107 -0.78 1.69 16.38
N GLY A 108 -0.60 2.81 17.08
CA GLY A 108 0.23 2.89 18.29
C GLY A 108 1.65 3.39 18.08
N ALA A 109 2.48 3.36 19.15
CA ALA A 109 3.80 3.99 19.21
C ALA A 109 4.89 3.42 18.29
N GLN A 110 4.64 2.27 17.65
CA GLN A 110 5.60 1.64 16.72
C GLN A 110 5.52 2.16 15.28
N MET A 111 4.79 3.23 15.08
CA MET A 111 4.59 3.87 13.81
C MET A 111 5.18 5.26 13.75
N ARG A 112 5.41 5.69 12.54
CA ARG A 112 5.60 7.10 12.21
C ARG A 112 4.85 7.45 10.93
N PHE A 113 4.46 8.69 10.80
CA PHE A 113 3.94 9.21 9.54
C PHE A 113 5.09 9.53 8.59
N SER A 114 4.83 9.28 7.31
CA SER A 114 5.75 9.60 6.22
C SER A 114 5.01 10.34 5.10
N ARG A 115 5.69 11.26 4.47
CA ARG A 115 5.22 11.98 3.27
C ARG A 115 6.02 11.61 2.03
N ASN A 116 6.81 10.54 2.10
CA ASN A 116 7.67 10.11 1.02
C ASN A 116 7.71 8.59 0.89
N ALA A 117 6.82 8.05 0.08
CA ALA A 117 6.76 6.64 -0.27
C ALA A 117 7.84 6.19 -1.29
N GLY A 118 8.78 7.09 -1.61
CA GLY A 118 9.80 6.86 -2.63
C GLY A 118 9.30 7.14 -4.04
N ASP A 119 9.98 6.55 -5.01
CA ASP A 119 9.67 6.71 -6.45
C ASP A 119 9.62 5.35 -7.18
N TYR A 120 9.44 4.27 -6.42
CA TYR A 120 9.34 2.91 -6.95
C TYR A 120 7.89 2.39 -6.91
N VAL A 121 7.71 1.07 -7.06
CA VAL A 121 6.39 0.46 -7.27
C VAL A 121 5.40 0.72 -6.14
N CYS A 122 5.86 0.89 -4.89
CA CYS A 122 4.98 1.25 -3.78
C CYS A 122 4.29 2.61 -4.01
N ASN A 123 5.07 3.65 -4.26
CA ASN A 123 4.54 4.97 -4.60
C ASN A 123 3.70 4.95 -5.90
N TYR A 124 4.15 4.17 -6.89
CA TYR A 124 3.41 3.99 -8.14
C TYR A 124 2.02 3.40 -7.91
N SER A 125 1.92 2.32 -7.13
CA SER A 125 0.63 1.69 -6.82
C SER A 125 -0.32 2.63 -6.08
N MET A 126 0.22 3.34 -5.06
CA MET A 126 -0.53 4.35 -4.33
C MET A 126 -1.08 5.43 -5.27
N TYR A 127 -0.21 6.01 -6.11
CA TYR A 127 -0.60 7.09 -7.01
C TYR A 127 -1.65 6.64 -8.02
N VAL A 128 -1.45 5.48 -8.64
CA VAL A 128 -2.37 4.92 -9.64
C VAL A 128 -3.76 4.65 -9.05
N ILE A 129 -3.81 4.06 -7.87
CA ILE A 129 -5.09 3.76 -7.19
C ILE A 129 -5.77 5.08 -6.78
N LEU A 130 -5.06 5.99 -6.13
CA LEU A 130 -5.62 7.28 -5.68
C LEU A 130 -6.12 8.15 -6.86
N ASP A 131 -5.38 8.19 -7.97
CA ASP A 131 -5.82 8.88 -9.19
C ASP A 131 -7.09 8.25 -9.77
N TYR A 132 -7.14 6.92 -9.81
CA TYR A 132 -8.32 6.20 -10.27
C TYR A 132 -9.54 6.50 -9.40
N LEU A 133 -9.43 6.41 -8.08
CA LEU A 133 -10.51 6.69 -7.14
C LEU A 133 -11.01 8.14 -7.27
N LYS A 134 -10.08 9.10 -7.36
CA LYS A 134 -10.39 10.52 -7.56
C LYS A 134 -11.17 10.76 -8.85
N ARG A 135 -10.70 10.19 -9.99
CA ARG A 135 -11.38 10.35 -11.30
C ARG A 135 -12.76 9.72 -11.33
N ARG A 136 -12.94 8.61 -10.63
CA ARG A 136 -14.24 7.91 -10.53
C ARG A 136 -15.16 8.53 -9.49
N ARG A 137 -14.71 9.51 -8.71
CA ARG A 137 -15.46 10.17 -7.62
C ARG A 137 -16.06 9.18 -6.62
N VAL A 138 -15.35 8.07 -6.35
CA VAL A 138 -15.83 7.04 -5.42
C VAL A 138 -15.29 7.26 -4.02
N SER A 139 -16.14 7.08 -3.01
CA SER A 139 -15.82 7.23 -1.59
C SER A 139 -15.11 6.00 -1.01
N VAL A 140 -13.93 5.67 -1.54
CA VAL A 140 -13.09 4.59 -1.01
C VAL A 140 -12.00 5.15 -0.13
N ARG A 141 -11.85 4.62 1.08
CA ARG A 141 -10.77 4.99 1.99
C ARG A 141 -9.49 4.24 1.62
N PHE A 142 -8.42 4.97 1.39
CA PHE A 142 -7.13 4.40 0.98
C PHE A 142 -6.02 4.75 1.97
N GLY A 143 -5.26 3.75 2.42
CA GLY A 143 -4.06 3.89 3.23
C GLY A 143 -2.92 3.02 2.73
N PHE A 144 -1.69 3.34 3.17
CA PHE A 144 -0.51 2.57 2.83
C PHE A 144 0.48 2.51 4.00
N ILE A 145 1.00 1.31 4.27
CA ILE A 145 1.98 1.06 5.33
C ILE A 145 3.26 0.48 4.71
N HIS A 146 4.38 1.15 4.92
CA HIS A 146 5.69 0.55 4.70
C HIS A 146 6.16 -0.21 5.94
N ILE A 147 6.64 -1.43 5.70
CA ILE A 147 7.13 -2.37 6.71
C ILE A 147 8.62 -2.59 6.45
N PRO A 148 9.52 -2.39 7.42
CA PRO A 148 10.94 -2.74 7.26
C PRO A 148 11.11 -4.21 6.88
N TYR A 149 12.06 -4.51 6.00
CA TYR A 149 12.27 -5.87 5.46
C TYR A 149 12.59 -6.91 6.54
N ASP A 150 13.22 -6.47 7.62
CA ASP A 150 13.65 -7.26 8.79
C ASP A 150 12.66 -7.18 9.96
N PHE A 151 11.51 -6.52 9.78
CA PHE A 151 10.50 -6.42 10.82
C PHE A 151 9.88 -7.78 11.12
N GLU A 152 9.74 -8.11 12.40
CA GLU A 152 9.22 -9.39 12.87
C GLU A 152 7.78 -9.63 12.36
N PRO A 153 7.53 -10.71 11.56
CA PRO A 153 6.25 -10.92 10.89
C PRO A 153 5.06 -11.15 11.82
N ARG A 154 5.27 -11.78 12.99
CA ARG A 154 4.19 -11.99 13.98
C ARG A 154 3.74 -10.66 14.58
N LYS A 155 4.71 -9.80 14.92
CA LYS A 155 4.46 -8.46 15.44
C LYS A 155 3.76 -7.58 14.39
N ALA A 156 4.22 -7.63 13.13
CA ALA A 156 3.57 -6.93 12.03
C ALA A 156 2.12 -7.39 11.82
N LYS A 157 1.85 -8.71 11.91
CA LYS A 157 0.50 -9.27 11.85
C LYS A 157 -0.38 -8.73 12.98
N GLY A 158 0.11 -8.74 14.22
CA GLY A 158 -0.64 -8.23 15.37
C GLY A 158 -1.04 -6.77 15.20
N ILE A 159 -0.11 -5.93 14.75
CA ILE A 159 -0.36 -4.51 14.47
C ILE A 159 -1.40 -4.34 13.34
N LEU A 160 -1.24 -5.09 12.26
CA LEU A 160 -2.16 -5.03 11.11
C LEU A 160 -3.58 -5.48 11.50
N MET A 161 -3.71 -6.54 12.29
CA MET A 161 -5.02 -7.01 12.78
C MET A 161 -5.70 -5.97 13.68
N LYS A 162 -4.95 -5.29 14.53
CA LYS A 162 -5.47 -4.15 15.32
C LYS A 162 -5.93 -3.00 14.42
N ALA A 163 -5.17 -2.69 13.35
CA ALA A 163 -5.55 -1.69 12.38
C ALA A 163 -6.87 -2.04 11.67
N ILE A 164 -6.99 -3.29 11.19
CA ILE A 164 -8.20 -3.79 10.53
C ILE A 164 -9.40 -3.73 11.48
N GLY A 165 -9.24 -4.14 12.73
CA GLY A 165 -10.29 -4.07 13.75
C GLY A 165 -10.77 -2.63 13.99
N LYS A 166 -9.86 -1.67 14.11
CA LYS A 166 -10.21 -0.24 14.25
C LYS A 166 -10.91 0.33 13.02
N ILE A 167 -10.48 -0.07 11.82
CA ILE A 167 -11.14 0.34 10.56
C ILE A 167 -12.58 -0.21 10.52
N ALA A 168 -12.78 -1.43 10.96
CA ALA A 168 -14.10 -2.07 11.00
C ALA A 168 -15.05 -1.42 12.02
N ALA A 169 -14.52 -0.95 13.14
CA ALA A 169 -15.29 -0.29 14.20
C ALA A 169 -15.64 1.19 13.93
N THR A 170 -15.12 1.79 12.85
CA THR A 170 -15.33 3.22 12.50
C THR A 170 -16.44 3.38 11.44
N VAL A 171 -17.32 2.40 11.31
CA VAL A 171 -18.48 2.42 10.39
C VAL A 171 -19.78 2.51 11.16
#